data_9743772dc4880a60449a8eedcd9b1095
#
_entry.id   9743772dc4880a60449a8eedcd9b1095
#
_cell.length_a   1.000
_cell.length_b   1.000
_cell.length_c   1.000
_cell.angle_alpha   90.00
_cell.angle_beta   90.00
_cell.angle_gamma   90.00
#
_symmetry.space_group_name_H-M   'P 1'
#
loop_
_entity.id
_entity.type
_entity.pdbx_description
1 polymer ?
#
loop_
_entity_poly.entity_id
_entity_poly.type
_entity_poly.pdbx_seq_one_letter_code
_entity_poly.pdbx_strand_id
1 'polypeptide(L)'
;DHASIATEAKIVEAMRKEGITKDDLGREKFLERAWDWKKQYGGRIIEQLKKMGSSCDWDRERFTLDEGCSKAVREVFVGLYEKGLIYRGNRMVNWCPHCNTSISDAEVEYEEKDSNFWHLLYEVKETGEKLELATTRPETMLGDTAVAINGDDPRYKHLHGCHVILPLLNKEIPIVCDEHADMTKGTGVVKITPAHDPNDFEVGLRHNLPIIRTFTYD
;
A
#
# COMPACT_ATOMS: atom_id res chain seq x y z
N ASP A 1 -1.92 -13.62 -17.84
CA ASP A 1 -1.63 -12.23 -17.51
C ASP A 1 -0.17 -11.90 -17.83
N HIS A 2 0.10 -10.67 -18.27
CA HIS A 2 1.45 -10.20 -18.61
C HIS A 2 1.87 -9.12 -17.61
N ALA A 3 2.34 -9.55 -16.45
CA ALA A 3 2.91 -8.63 -15.46
C ALA A 3 4.27 -8.09 -15.97
N SER A 4 4.45 -6.78 -15.88
CA SER A 4 5.61 -6.10 -16.47
C SER A 4 6.85 -6.09 -15.57
N ILE A 5 6.73 -6.29 -14.27
CA ILE A 5 7.80 -6.07 -13.29
C ILE A 5 9.08 -6.88 -13.63
N ALA A 6 8.95 -8.19 -13.84
CA ALA A 6 10.08 -9.05 -14.16
C ALA A 6 10.72 -8.68 -15.53
N THR A 7 9.90 -8.36 -16.51
CA THR A 7 10.36 -7.92 -17.85
C THR A 7 11.08 -6.58 -17.75
N GLU A 8 10.51 -5.64 -17.01
CA GLU A 8 11.12 -4.33 -16.78
C GLU A 8 12.46 -4.43 -16.07
N ALA A 9 12.57 -5.29 -15.05
CA ALA A 9 13.84 -5.54 -14.36
C ALA A 9 14.93 -6.05 -15.32
N LYS A 10 14.57 -6.94 -16.26
CA LYS A 10 15.51 -7.45 -17.27
C LYS A 10 15.93 -6.38 -18.28
N ILE A 11 15.03 -5.51 -18.69
CA ILE A 11 15.35 -4.38 -19.57
C ILE A 11 16.28 -3.40 -18.86
N VAL A 12 15.98 -3.06 -17.60
CA VAL A 12 16.81 -2.17 -16.79
C VAL A 12 18.20 -2.78 -16.55
N GLU A 13 18.29 -4.10 -16.30
CA GLU A 13 19.58 -4.80 -16.18
C GLU A 13 20.41 -4.68 -17.47
N ALA A 14 19.77 -4.86 -18.64
CA ALA A 14 20.43 -4.70 -19.93
C ALA A 14 20.90 -3.26 -20.15
N MET A 15 20.07 -2.27 -19.83
CA MET A 15 20.41 -0.85 -19.93
C MET A 15 21.57 -0.46 -19.01
N ARG A 16 21.61 -1.02 -17.80
CA ARG A 16 22.71 -0.79 -16.85
C ARG A 16 24.06 -1.26 -17.41
N LYS A 17 24.08 -2.36 -18.16
CA LYS A 17 25.31 -2.84 -18.86
C LYS A 17 25.75 -1.88 -19.96
N GLU A 18 24.85 -1.11 -20.52
CA GLU A 18 25.12 -0.04 -21.51
C GLU A 18 25.45 1.31 -20.85
N GLY A 19 25.34 1.42 -19.52
CA GLY A 19 25.54 2.67 -18.78
C GLY A 19 24.39 3.67 -18.91
N ILE A 20 23.17 3.20 -19.24
CA ILE A 20 21.98 4.03 -19.50
C ILE A 20 20.95 3.78 -18.40
N THR A 21 20.33 4.85 -17.91
CA THR A 21 19.22 4.79 -16.95
C THR A 21 17.86 5.04 -17.63
N LYS A 22 16.76 4.77 -16.93
CA LYS A 22 15.41 5.11 -17.41
C LYS A 22 15.24 6.61 -17.61
N ASP A 23 15.81 7.40 -16.71
CA ASP A 23 15.72 8.85 -16.75
C ASP A 23 16.43 9.45 -17.96
N ASP A 24 17.56 8.84 -18.36
CA ASP A 24 18.29 9.23 -19.57
C ASP A 24 17.48 8.99 -20.85
N LEU A 25 16.69 7.93 -20.88
CA LEU A 25 15.87 7.61 -22.05
C LEU A 25 14.54 8.37 -22.09
N GLY A 26 13.92 8.59 -20.93
CA GLY A 26 12.54 9.01 -20.83
C GLY A 26 11.54 7.91 -21.22
N ARG A 27 10.25 8.19 -20.98
CA ARG A 27 9.17 7.19 -21.11
C ARG A 27 9.04 6.60 -22.52
N GLU A 28 9.07 7.42 -23.56
CA GLU A 28 8.81 6.97 -24.93
C GLU A 28 9.86 5.98 -25.41
N LYS A 29 11.14 6.34 -25.29
CA LYS A 29 12.24 5.46 -25.71
C LYS A 29 12.36 4.21 -24.84
N PHE A 30 11.99 4.31 -23.56
CA PHE A 30 11.91 3.13 -22.71
C PHE A 30 10.83 2.16 -23.19
N LEU A 31 9.64 2.66 -23.57
CA LEU A 31 8.57 1.84 -24.15
C LEU A 31 8.98 1.20 -25.47
N GLU A 32 9.70 1.90 -26.34
CA GLU A 32 10.26 1.32 -27.57
C GLU A 32 11.15 0.11 -27.25
N ARG A 33 12.07 0.24 -26.30
CA ARG A 33 12.90 -0.89 -25.83
C ARG A 33 12.07 -2.04 -25.25
N ALA A 34 11.02 -1.72 -24.50
CA ALA A 34 10.13 -2.75 -23.95
C ALA A 34 9.40 -3.52 -25.06
N TRP A 35 8.93 -2.84 -26.10
CA TRP A 35 8.31 -3.48 -27.25
C TRP A 35 9.30 -4.32 -28.07
N ASP A 36 10.54 -3.87 -28.24
CA ASP A 36 11.58 -4.65 -28.91
C ASP A 36 11.97 -5.90 -28.12
N TRP A 37 12.06 -5.77 -26.79
CA TRP A 37 12.23 -6.93 -25.90
C TRP A 37 11.09 -7.94 -26.07
N LYS A 38 9.84 -7.46 -26.08
CA LYS A 38 8.66 -8.30 -26.32
C LYS A 38 8.73 -9.01 -27.67
N LYS A 39 9.14 -8.31 -28.75
CA LYS A 39 9.32 -8.94 -30.07
C LYS A 39 10.39 -10.05 -30.05
N GLN A 40 11.49 -9.82 -29.34
CA GLN A 40 12.60 -10.76 -29.29
C GLN A 40 12.31 -12.00 -28.43
N TYR A 41 11.63 -11.83 -27.30
CA TYR A 41 11.47 -12.89 -26.30
C TYR A 41 10.04 -13.38 -26.11
N GLY A 42 9.03 -12.61 -26.48
CA GLY A 42 7.62 -12.90 -26.21
C GLY A 42 7.10 -14.19 -26.83
N GLY A 43 7.60 -14.59 -27.99
CA GLY A 43 7.22 -15.85 -28.64
C GLY A 43 7.90 -17.10 -28.11
N ARG A 44 8.93 -17.00 -27.27
CA ARG A 44 9.72 -18.14 -26.81
C ARG A 44 8.93 -19.20 -26.08
N ILE A 45 8.05 -18.77 -25.17
CA ILE A 45 7.22 -19.68 -24.38
C ILE A 45 6.28 -20.48 -25.29
N ILE A 46 5.73 -19.86 -26.32
CA ILE A 46 4.86 -20.50 -27.30
C ILE A 46 5.61 -21.59 -28.06
N GLU A 47 6.80 -21.28 -28.54
CA GLU A 47 7.64 -22.27 -29.22
C GLU A 47 8.06 -23.43 -28.30
N GLN A 48 8.31 -23.17 -27.03
CA GLN A 48 8.61 -24.18 -26.05
C GLN A 48 7.39 -25.09 -25.80
N LEU A 49 6.20 -24.51 -25.64
CA LEU A 49 4.95 -25.27 -25.46
C LEU A 49 4.63 -26.14 -26.66
N LYS A 50 4.81 -25.63 -27.89
CA LYS A 50 4.66 -26.41 -29.12
C LYS A 50 5.63 -27.60 -29.17
N LYS A 51 6.89 -27.40 -28.76
CA LYS A 51 7.91 -28.47 -28.72
C LYS A 51 7.60 -29.52 -27.66
N MET A 52 6.95 -29.13 -26.56
CA MET A 52 6.50 -30.05 -25.52
C MET A 52 5.23 -30.83 -25.92
N GLY A 53 4.65 -30.56 -27.09
CA GLY A 53 3.45 -31.23 -27.57
C GLY A 53 2.14 -30.72 -26.94
N SER A 54 2.16 -29.50 -26.37
CA SER A 54 0.94 -28.89 -25.81
C SER A 54 -0.09 -28.66 -26.91
N SER A 55 -1.33 -29.05 -26.63
CA SER A 55 -2.47 -28.90 -27.54
C SER A 55 -3.22 -27.61 -27.22
N CYS A 56 -3.02 -26.57 -28.03
CA CYS A 56 -3.70 -25.28 -27.96
C CYS A 56 -4.11 -24.81 -29.33
N ASP A 57 -5.06 -23.91 -29.40
CA ASP A 57 -5.44 -23.22 -30.63
C ASP A 57 -4.47 -22.02 -30.84
N TRP A 58 -3.35 -22.32 -31.51
CA TRP A 58 -2.27 -21.36 -31.74
C TRP A 58 -2.66 -20.21 -32.68
N ASP A 59 -3.68 -20.38 -33.50
CA ASP A 59 -4.18 -19.34 -34.41
C ASP A 59 -4.92 -18.23 -33.65
N ARG A 60 -5.39 -18.55 -32.42
CA ARG A 60 -6.03 -17.59 -31.51
C ARG A 60 -5.10 -17.09 -30.39
N GLU A 61 -3.80 -17.19 -30.59
CA GLU A 61 -2.85 -16.58 -29.67
C GLU A 61 -3.12 -15.08 -29.51
N ARG A 62 -3.16 -14.61 -28.27
CA ARG A 62 -3.38 -13.20 -27.93
C ARG A 62 -2.32 -12.71 -26.97
N PHE A 63 -1.97 -11.45 -27.10
CA PHE A 63 -1.16 -10.73 -26.14
C PHE A 63 -2.05 -9.75 -25.37
N THR A 64 -1.99 -9.76 -24.04
CA THR A 64 -2.94 -8.98 -23.18
C THR A 64 -2.87 -7.46 -23.40
N LEU A 65 -1.80 -6.96 -24.02
CA LEU A 65 -1.64 -5.56 -24.39
C LEU A 65 -1.81 -5.32 -25.91
N ASP A 66 -2.33 -6.29 -26.67
CA ASP A 66 -2.66 -6.05 -28.08
C ASP A 66 -3.83 -5.06 -28.22
N GLU A 67 -4.00 -4.56 -29.44
CA GLU A 67 -5.00 -3.53 -29.72
C GLU A 67 -6.43 -3.97 -29.34
N GLY A 68 -6.81 -5.21 -29.68
CA GLY A 68 -8.14 -5.74 -29.38
C GLY A 68 -8.40 -5.90 -27.90
N CYS A 69 -7.44 -6.49 -27.16
CA CYS A 69 -7.52 -6.62 -25.71
C CYS A 69 -7.51 -5.24 -25.02
N SER A 70 -6.68 -4.32 -25.49
CA SER A 70 -6.62 -2.96 -24.96
C SER A 70 -7.94 -2.18 -25.17
N LYS A 71 -8.60 -2.40 -26.33
CA LYS A 71 -9.92 -1.83 -26.59
C LYS A 71 -10.96 -2.41 -25.64
N ALA A 72 -11.03 -3.74 -25.50
CA ALA A 72 -11.96 -4.41 -24.62
C ALA A 72 -11.82 -3.96 -23.16
N VAL A 73 -10.57 -3.86 -22.65
CA VAL A 73 -10.30 -3.37 -21.29
C VAL A 73 -10.84 -1.94 -21.11
N ARG A 74 -10.62 -1.06 -22.08
CA ARG A 74 -11.14 0.32 -21.99
C ARG A 74 -12.67 0.39 -21.99
N GLU A 75 -13.32 -0.39 -22.84
CA GLU A 75 -14.79 -0.46 -22.89
C GLU A 75 -15.38 -0.95 -21.57
N VAL A 76 -14.80 -2.01 -21.00
CA VAL A 76 -15.24 -2.55 -19.70
C VAL A 76 -14.99 -1.53 -18.58
N PHE A 77 -13.81 -0.90 -18.55
CA PHE A 77 -13.48 0.10 -17.53
C PHE A 77 -14.45 1.29 -17.56
N VAL A 78 -14.71 1.84 -18.74
CA VAL A 78 -15.65 2.97 -18.90
C VAL A 78 -17.07 2.54 -18.50
N GLY A 79 -17.53 1.38 -18.96
CA GLY A 79 -18.86 0.88 -18.61
C GLY A 79 -19.04 0.63 -17.11
N LEU A 80 -17.99 0.19 -16.40
CA LEU A 80 -18.04 0.05 -14.94
C LEU A 80 -18.04 1.41 -14.23
N TYR A 81 -17.30 2.39 -14.75
CA TYR A 81 -17.29 3.75 -14.22
C TYR A 81 -18.67 4.42 -14.38
N GLU A 82 -19.28 4.30 -15.55
CA GLU A 82 -20.63 4.85 -15.81
C GLU A 82 -21.71 4.22 -14.93
N LYS A 83 -21.53 2.96 -14.52
CA LYS A 83 -22.40 2.27 -13.56
C LYS A 83 -22.12 2.62 -12.10
N GLY A 84 -21.13 3.48 -11.82
CA GLY A 84 -20.73 3.85 -10.46
C GLY A 84 -20.01 2.74 -9.68
N LEU A 85 -19.56 1.67 -10.34
CA LEU A 85 -18.88 0.53 -9.70
C LEU A 85 -17.38 0.75 -9.56
N ILE A 86 -16.82 1.72 -10.28
CA ILE A 86 -15.43 2.15 -10.17
C ILE A 86 -15.41 3.61 -9.75
N TYR A 87 -14.59 3.92 -8.78
CA TYR A 87 -14.36 5.29 -8.31
C TYR A 87 -12.88 5.50 -7.98
N ARG A 88 -12.45 6.76 -7.98
CA ARG A 88 -11.11 7.13 -7.57
C ARG A 88 -11.03 7.29 -6.05
N GLY A 89 -10.16 6.55 -5.39
CA GLY A 89 -9.97 6.63 -3.94
C GLY A 89 -8.56 6.23 -3.54
N ASN A 90 -8.18 6.61 -2.33
CA ASN A 90 -6.93 6.17 -1.72
C ASN A 90 -7.11 4.76 -1.15
N ARG A 91 -6.06 3.96 -1.25
CA ARG A 91 -5.97 2.63 -0.66
C ARG A 91 -4.55 2.40 -0.14
N MET A 92 -4.42 1.57 0.90
CA MET A 92 -3.12 1.08 1.33
C MET A 92 -2.59 0.10 0.29
N VAL A 93 -1.33 0.25 -0.07
CA VAL A 93 -0.63 -0.63 -1.01
C VAL A 93 0.77 -0.95 -0.49
N ASN A 94 1.28 -2.13 -0.82
CA ASN A 94 2.68 -2.44 -0.59
C ASN A 94 3.54 -1.67 -1.60
N TRP A 95 4.56 -0.98 -1.11
CA TRP A 95 5.45 -0.14 -1.91
C TRP A 95 6.89 -0.61 -1.78
N CYS A 96 7.56 -0.82 -2.92
CA CYS A 96 8.98 -1.10 -2.97
C CYS A 96 9.78 0.18 -3.24
N PRO A 97 10.54 0.71 -2.27
CA PRO A 97 11.33 1.93 -2.46
C PRO A 97 12.52 1.73 -3.41
N HIS A 98 13.00 0.48 -3.56
CA HIS A 98 14.07 0.18 -4.51
C HIS A 98 13.59 0.19 -5.96
N CYS A 99 12.44 -0.43 -6.22
CA CYS A 99 11.83 -0.47 -7.55
C CYS A 99 10.99 0.79 -7.86
N ASN A 100 10.69 1.58 -6.85
CA ASN A 100 9.86 2.79 -6.90
C ASN A 100 8.48 2.50 -7.53
N THR A 101 7.84 1.42 -7.06
CA THR A 101 6.53 0.96 -7.55
C THR A 101 5.73 0.25 -6.47
N SER A 102 4.42 0.19 -6.64
CA SER A 102 3.57 -0.71 -5.86
C SER A 102 3.79 -2.16 -6.27
N ILE A 103 3.69 -3.07 -5.31
CA ILE A 103 3.79 -4.52 -5.50
C ILE A 103 2.53 -5.19 -4.98
N SER A 104 2.21 -6.37 -5.51
CA SER A 104 1.07 -7.17 -5.04
C SER A 104 1.38 -7.86 -3.71
N ASP A 105 0.34 -8.24 -2.97
CA ASP A 105 0.51 -8.97 -1.70
C ASP A 105 1.22 -10.32 -1.89
N ALA A 106 1.08 -10.93 -3.07
CA ALA A 106 1.75 -12.18 -3.42
C ALA A 106 3.28 -12.05 -3.58
N GLU A 107 3.79 -10.83 -3.76
CA GLU A 107 5.22 -10.54 -3.91
C GLU A 107 5.88 -10.13 -2.59
N VAL A 108 5.11 -10.03 -1.50
CA VAL A 108 5.60 -9.65 -0.17
C VAL A 108 6.03 -10.90 0.59
N GLU A 109 7.28 -10.94 1.01
CA GLU A 109 7.81 -11.94 1.92
C GLU A 109 7.94 -11.33 3.32
N TYR A 110 7.45 -12.05 4.32
CA TYR A 110 7.49 -11.62 5.72
C TYR A 110 8.69 -12.24 6.43
N GLU A 111 9.48 -11.41 7.07
CA GLU A 111 10.61 -11.83 7.91
C GLU A 111 10.33 -11.43 9.36
N GLU A 112 10.55 -12.37 10.30
CA GLU A 112 10.56 -12.05 11.72
C GLU A 112 11.86 -11.34 12.08
N LYS A 113 11.74 -10.19 12.74
CA LYS A 113 12.88 -9.40 13.23
C LYS A 113 12.66 -9.00 14.67
N ASP A 114 13.71 -9.10 15.48
CA ASP A 114 13.68 -8.54 16.82
C ASP A 114 13.45 -7.03 16.75
N SER A 115 12.48 -6.55 17.51
CA SER A 115 12.11 -5.14 17.58
C SER A 115 11.82 -4.74 19.02
N ASN A 116 11.69 -3.43 19.25
CA ASN A 116 11.35 -2.88 20.55
C ASN A 116 9.89 -2.41 20.55
N PHE A 117 9.25 -2.52 21.71
CA PHE A 117 8.00 -1.83 21.99
C PHE A 117 8.35 -0.49 22.64
N TRP A 118 7.98 0.59 21.95
CA TRP A 118 8.20 1.97 22.42
C TRP A 118 6.95 2.45 23.13
N HIS A 119 7.07 2.82 24.39
CA HIS A 119 6.00 3.36 25.18
C HIS A 119 5.94 4.87 25.05
N LEU A 120 4.81 5.40 24.64
CA LEU A 120 4.58 6.82 24.44
C LEU A 120 3.47 7.29 25.40
N LEU A 121 3.64 8.50 25.92
CA LEU A 121 2.66 9.12 26.82
C LEU A 121 2.01 10.30 26.10
N TYR A 122 0.69 10.21 25.89
CA TYR A 122 -0.11 11.30 25.33
C TYR A 122 -0.91 11.93 26.45
N GLU A 123 -0.84 13.26 26.56
CA GLU A 123 -1.60 13.98 27.58
C GLU A 123 -3.05 14.17 27.13
N VAL A 124 -4.00 13.77 27.96
CA VAL A 124 -5.42 14.00 27.72
C VAL A 124 -5.71 15.46 28.02
N LYS A 125 -6.21 16.20 27.05
CA LYS A 125 -6.41 17.65 27.12
C LYS A 125 -7.37 18.05 28.23
N GLU A 126 -8.48 17.32 28.37
CA GLU A 126 -9.55 17.65 29.25
C GLU A 126 -9.26 17.32 30.73
N THR A 127 -8.46 16.26 30.96
CA THR A 127 -8.19 15.76 32.31
C THR A 127 -6.76 16.02 32.79
N GLY A 128 -5.84 16.24 31.86
CA GLY A 128 -4.40 16.36 32.14
C GLY A 128 -3.72 15.04 32.49
N GLU A 129 -4.45 13.91 32.47
CA GLU A 129 -3.87 12.59 32.68
C GLU A 129 -3.02 12.15 31.48
N LYS A 130 -2.07 11.26 31.74
CA LYS A 130 -1.21 10.72 30.68
C LYS A 130 -1.70 9.34 30.28
N LEU A 131 -2.08 9.22 29.01
CA LEU A 131 -2.53 7.99 28.39
C LEU A 131 -1.32 7.30 27.77
N GLU A 132 -1.01 6.10 28.26
CA GLU A 132 0.12 5.30 27.76
C GLU A 132 -0.32 4.40 26.62
N LEU A 133 0.43 4.41 25.55
CA LEU A 133 0.30 3.49 24.42
C LEU A 133 1.67 2.93 24.02
N ALA A 134 1.68 1.78 23.38
CA ALA A 134 2.91 1.14 22.91
C ALA A 134 2.86 0.89 21.39
N THR A 135 3.99 1.09 20.75
CA THR A 135 4.12 0.89 19.29
C THR A 135 5.48 0.30 18.93
N THR A 136 5.52 -0.50 17.88
CA THR A 136 6.77 -0.97 17.26
C THR A 136 7.32 0.04 16.23
N ARG A 137 6.51 1.04 15.82
CA ARG A 137 6.82 2.02 14.78
C ARG A 137 6.64 3.47 15.26
N PRO A 138 7.51 3.94 16.19
CA PRO A 138 7.37 5.28 16.76
C PRO A 138 7.52 6.39 15.72
N GLU A 139 8.21 6.14 14.62
CA GLU A 139 8.40 7.08 13.51
C GLU A 139 7.08 7.51 12.86
N THR A 140 6.04 6.68 12.91
CA THR A 140 4.73 6.99 12.32
C THR A 140 3.88 7.92 13.20
N MET A 141 4.28 8.17 14.44
CA MET A 141 3.55 9.00 15.42
C MET A 141 3.17 10.37 14.88
N LEU A 142 4.03 10.98 14.06
CA LEU A 142 3.76 12.31 13.47
C LEU A 142 2.54 12.33 12.53
N GLY A 143 2.09 11.16 12.09
CA GLY A 143 0.90 10.97 11.27
C GLY A 143 -0.33 10.50 12.04
N ASP A 144 -0.27 10.44 13.37
CA ASP A 144 -1.41 10.02 14.18
C ASP A 144 -2.56 11.02 14.05
N THR A 145 -3.75 10.48 13.88
CA THR A 145 -4.98 11.26 13.71
C THR A 145 -6.05 10.96 14.75
N ALA A 146 -5.83 9.91 15.53
CA ALA A 146 -6.62 9.59 16.71
C ALA A 146 -5.85 8.65 17.63
N VAL A 147 -6.39 8.46 18.82
CA VAL A 147 -6.08 7.35 19.73
C VAL A 147 -7.35 6.53 19.90
N ALA A 148 -7.26 5.21 19.73
CA ALA A 148 -8.39 4.31 19.95
C ALA A 148 -8.34 3.67 21.34
N ILE A 149 -9.51 3.60 21.97
CA ILE A 149 -9.78 2.83 23.18
C ILE A 149 -10.99 1.94 22.94
N ASN A 150 -11.10 0.85 23.68
CA ASN A 150 -12.32 0.05 23.62
C ASN A 150 -13.44 0.73 24.42
N GLY A 151 -14.63 0.87 23.81
CA GLY A 151 -15.77 1.52 24.45
C GLY A 151 -16.27 0.83 25.73
N ASP A 152 -15.99 -0.46 25.87
CA ASP A 152 -16.38 -1.26 27.05
C ASP A 152 -15.29 -1.35 28.12
N ASP A 153 -14.08 -0.83 27.83
CA ASP A 153 -12.97 -0.87 28.78
C ASP A 153 -13.24 0.06 29.97
N PRO A 154 -13.44 -0.48 31.20
CA PRO A 154 -13.74 0.32 32.37
C PRO A 154 -12.62 1.28 32.77
N ARG A 155 -11.38 1.02 32.32
CA ARG A 155 -10.22 1.88 32.62
C ARG A 155 -10.32 3.23 31.94
N TYR A 156 -10.97 3.28 30.78
CA TYR A 156 -10.95 4.45 29.88
C TYR A 156 -12.32 5.01 29.54
N LYS A 157 -13.42 4.49 30.13
CA LYS A 157 -14.79 4.99 29.88
C LYS A 157 -14.96 6.49 30.11
N HIS A 158 -14.21 7.05 31.05
CA HIS A 158 -14.26 8.48 31.39
C HIS A 158 -13.61 9.37 30.33
N LEU A 159 -12.86 8.76 29.36
CA LEU A 159 -12.18 9.46 28.30
C LEU A 159 -12.97 9.50 26.98
N HIS A 160 -14.18 8.97 26.96
CA HIS A 160 -15.04 9.02 25.78
C HIS A 160 -15.32 10.47 25.36
N GLY A 161 -14.98 10.80 24.11
CA GLY A 161 -15.16 12.14 23.55
C GLY A 161 -14.10 13.16 23.95
N CYS A 162 -13.08 12.74 24.72
CA CYS A 162 -11.90 13.55 25.01
C CYS A 162 -10.91 13.58 23.85
N HIS A 163 -9.90 14.42 23.98
CA HIS A 163 -8.80 14.57 23.03
C HIS A 163 -7.47 14.35 23.73
N VAL A 164 -6.47 13.92 22.96
CA VAL A 164 -5.08 13.90 23.42
C VAL A 164 -4.25 14.92 22.66
N ILE A 165 -3.18 15.37 23.29
CA ILE A 165 -2.18 16.22 22.67
C ILE A 165 -1.08 15.32 22.08
N LEU A 166 -0.97 15.34 20.74
CA LEU A 166 0.06 14.61 20.03
C LEU A 166 1.43 15.17 20.41
N PRO A 167 2.33 14.37 20.99
CA PRO A 167 3.66 14.84 21.40
C PRO A 167 4.44 15.44 20.22
N LEU A 168 5.34 16.36 20.50
CA LEU A 168 6.20 17.09 19.55
C LEU A 168 5.42 18.08 18.66
N LEU A 169 4.25 17.71 18.14
CA LEU A 169 3.45 18.58 17.25
C LEU A 169 2.49 19.48 18.03
N ASN A 170 2.22 19.18 19.31
CA ASN A 170 1.23 19.88 20.14
C ASN A 170 -0.14 20.01 19.47
N LYS A 171 -0.50 19.02 18.67
CA LYS A 171 -1.76 18.97 17.93
C LYS A 171 -2.78 18.16 18.69
N GLU A 172 -4.01 18.67 18.75
CA GLU A 172 -5.14 17.91 19.33
C GLU A 172 -5.60 16.85 18.34
N ILE A 173 -5.76 15.62 18.83
CA ILE A 173 -6.36 14.51 18.09
C ILE A 173 -7.42 13.82 18.99
N PRO A 174 -8.52 13.31 18.43
CA PRO A 174 -9.60 12.73 19.23
C PRO A 174 -9.23 11.37 19.82
N ILE A 175 -9.85 11.03 20.94
CA ILE A 175 -9.96 9.67 21.45
C ILE A 175 -11.23 9.07 20.84
N VAL A 176 -11.09 7.98 20.10
CA VAL A 176 -12.20 7.25 19.46
C VAL A 176 -12.45 5.92 20.15
N CYS A 177 -13.71 5.51 20.22
CA CYS A 177 -14.10 4.19 20.74
C CYS A 177 -14.18 3.22 19.56
N ASP A 178 -13.32 2.21 19.54
CA ASP A 178 -13.27 1.22 18.46
C ASP A 178 -12.83 -0.14 19.00
N GLU A 179 -13.45 -1.22 18.53
CA GLU A 179 -13.11 -2.62 18.91
C GLU A 179 -11.71 -3.04 18.44
N HIS A 180 -11.11 -2.26 17.55
CA HIS A 180 -9.70 -2.45 17.19
C HIS A 180 -8.75 -2.35 18.39
N ALA A 181 -9.10 -1.54 19.39
CA ALA A 181 -8.40 -1.48 20.67
C ALA A 181 -8.81 -2.67 21.55
N ASP A 182 -7.97 -3.71 21.54
CA ASP A 182 -8.19 -4.94 22.33
C ASP A 182 -7.84 -4.70 23.80
N MET A 183 -8.83 -4.76 24.69
CA MET A 183 -8.67 -4.56 26.14
C MET A 183 -7.69 -5.53 26.80
N THR A 184 -7.42 -6.67 26.17
CA THR A 184 -6.57 -7.73 26.71
C THR A 184 -5.12 -7.61 26.28
N LYS A 185 -4.82 -6.70 25.34
CA LYS A 185 -3.48 -6.52 24.79
C LYS A 185 -2.84 -5.22 25.23
N GLY A 186 -1.62 -5.34 25.75
CA GLY A 186 -0.82 -4.17 26.16
C GLY A 186 -1.56 -3.25 27.11
N THR A 187 -1.55 -1.96 26.81
CA THR A 187 -2.29 -0.95 27.59
C THR A 187 -3.79 -0.91 27.28
N GLY A 188 -4.23 -1.56 26.19
CA GLY A 188 -5.60 -1.42 25.67
C GLY A 188 -5.83 -0.12 24.90
N VAL A 189 -4.78 0.65 24.66
CA VAL A 189 -4.81 1.93 23.94
C VAL A 189 -3.96 1.82 22.70
N VAL A 190 -4.49 2.22 21.55
CA VAL A 190 -3.84 2.11 20.25
C VAL A 190 -3.78 3.47 19.55
N LYS A 191 -2.61 3.85 19.09
CA LYS A 191 -2.49 5.02 18.21
C LYS A 191 -3.06 4.69 16.83
N ILE A 192 -3.71 5.63 16.17
CA ILE A 192 -4.32 5.44 14.87
C ILE A 192 -3.61 6.31 13.83
N THR A 193 -2.92 5.63 12.91
CA THR A 193 -2.14 6.26 11.82
C THR A 193 -2.62 5.74 10.47
N PRO A 194 -3.74 6.23 9.94
CA PRO A 194 -4.42 5.67 8.76
C PRO A 194 -3.58 5.62 7.48
N ALA A 195 -2.53 6.44 7.39
CA ALA A 195 -1.64 6.45 6.23
C ALA A 195 -0.56 5.35 6.26
N HIS A 196 -0.35 4.65 7.38
CA HIS A 196 0.81 3.78 7.59
C HIS A 196 0.50 2.39 8.13
N ASP A 197 -0.77 2.07 8.40
CA ASP A 197 -1.22 0.75 8.83
C ASP A 197 -2.59 0.43 8.21
N PRO A 198 -2.76 -0.78 7.61
CA PRO A 198 -4.04 -1.18 6.99
C PRO A 198 -5.21 -1.23 7.97
N ASN A 199 -4.98 -1.68 9.21
CA ASN A 199 -6.04 -1.75 10.23
C ASN A 199 -6.42 -0.35 10.69
N ASP A 200 -5.42 0.53 10.89
CA ASP A 200 -5.65 1.93 11.25
C ASP A 200 -6.38 2.68 10.11
N PHE A 201 -6.13 2.31 8.86
CA PHE A 201 -6.86 2.85 7.71
C PHE A 201 -8.36 2.54 7.80
N GLU A 202 -8.73 1.31 8.15
CA GLU A 202 -10.12 0.91 8.33
C GLU A 202 -10.78 1.64 9.53
N VAL A 203 -10.05 1.80 10.64
CA VAL A 203 -10.50 2.65 11.76
C VAL A 203 -10.71 4.09 11.29
N GLY A 204 -9.76 4.60 10.49
CA GLY A 204 -9.84 5.93 9.91
C GLY A 204 -11.09 6.15 9.06
N LEU A 205 -11.47 5.16 8.25
CA LEU A 205 -12.70 5.19 7.46
C LEU A 205 -13.96 5.21 8.36
N ARG A 206 -14.02 4.35 9.39
CA ARG A 206 -15.17 4.27 10.30
C ARG A 206 -15.41 5.57 11.09
N HIS A 207 -14.31 6.23 11.47
CA HIS A 207 -14.35 7.46 12.28
C HIS A 207 -14.13 8.73 11.46
N ASN A 208 -14.08 8.63 10.14
CA ASN A 208 -13.84 9.76 9.23
C ASN A 208 -12.59 10.58 9.59
N LEU A 209 -11.49 9.88 9.93
CA LEU A 209 -10.23 10.50 10.32
C LEU A 209 -9.42 10.95 9.09
N PRO A 210 -8.65 12.03 9.20
CA PRO A 210 -7.76 12.43 8.11
C PRO A 210 -6.63 11.43 7.90
N ILE A 211 -6.16 11.31 6.65
CA ILE A 211 -5.03 10.46 6.27
C ILE A 211 -3.80 11.35 6.10
N ILE A 212 -2.86 11.27 7.05
CA ILE A 212 -1.64 12.10 7.07
C ILE A 212 -0.43 11.21 6.79
N ARG A 213 0.17 11.38 5.62
CA ARG A 213 1.40 10.68 5.26
C ARG A 213 2.61 11.40 5.84
N THR A 214 3.49 10.66 6.53
CA THR A 214 4.73 11.17 7.15
C THR A 214 5.99 10.79 6.40
N PHE A 215 5.92 9.82 5.48
CA PHE A 215 7.07 9.38 4.69
C PHE A 215 6.97 9.87 3.25
N THR A 216 8.13 10.12 2.66
CA THR A 216 8.30 10.37 1.22
C THR A 216 8.44 9.04 0.46
N TYR A 217 8.53 9.09 -0.85
CA TYR A 217 8.71 7.87 -1.67
C TYR A 217 10.17 7.49 -1.89
N ASP A 218 11.10 8.35 -1.48
CA ASP A 218 12.56 8.23 -1.61
C ASP A 218 13.23 7.79 -0.29
#